data_c1e29de6c1f0874488a3eeb079ff636f
#
_entry.id   c1e29de6c1f0874488a3eeb079ff636f
#
_cell.length_a   1.000
_cell.length_b   1.000
_cell.length_c   1.000
_cell.angle_alpha   90.00
_cell.angle_beta   90.00
_cell.angle_gamma   90.00
#
_symmetry.space_group_name_H-M   'P 1'
#
loop_
_entity.id
_entity.type
_entity.pdbx_description
1 polymer ?
#
loop_
_entity_poly.entity_id
_entity_poly.type
_entity_poly.pdbx_seq_one_letter_code
_entity_poly.pdbx_strand_id
1 'polypeptide(L)'
;MEQAGLNGHRIAGLQAKGELVHVSRGWYAQKDASPLIKLVAMCHTRLGCLSACQFHDLWVPPEKDKTIHLVANSWESAGKIAGKIHNVTNGRIQPVIHREYGIKTELVVDVKRAVEQVARFHSPEEALVVIESALNLGKMSVSDVEYMLKTIPKSRARCLRKFQTTSQSGSETRVAHFLRGRGLKVVQQFSPMPGWFVDMLVGNSWILECDSAAHHAGKEAFARDRQRDLLLKEMGFDVTRLSYWQIWEDWENTKNALIRILRRRNCRHWPEPLWEEPSQAG
;
A
#
# COMPACT_ATOMS: atom_id res chain seq x y z
N MET A 1 -5.63 -23.53 -20.47
CA MET A 1 -6.29 -24.82 -20.13
C MET A 1 -5.54 -26.03 -20.67
N GLU A 2 -4.93 -25.97 -21.83
CA GLU A 2 -4.06 -27.06 -22.34
C GLU A 2 -2.87 -27.34 -21.40
N GLN A 3 -2.29 -26.33 -20.79
CA GLN A 3 -1.22 -26.49 -19.79
C GLN A 3 -1.65 -27.23 -18.51
N ALA A 4 -2.95 -27.28 -18.21
CA ALA A 4 -3.51 -28.01 -17.06
C ALA A 4 -4.04 -29.39 -17.43
N GLY A 5 -3.86 -29.88 -18.68
CA GLY A 5 -4.35 -31.17 -19.16
C GLY A 5 -5.87 -31.32 -19.16
N LEU A 6 -6.63 -30.20 -19.20
CA LEU A 6 -8.09 -30.20 -19.20
C LEU A 6 -8.61 -30.22 -20.63
N ASN A 7 -9.13 -31.37 -21.06
CA ASN A 7 -9.89 -31.52 -22.32
C ASN A 7 -11.39 -31.24 -22.07
N GLY A 8 -12.17 -31.09 -23.18
CA GLY A 8 -13.60 -30.78 -23.11
C GLY A 8 -14.42 -31.78 -22.28
N HIS A 9 -14.10 -33.06 -22.34
CA HIS A 9 -14.81 -34.10 -21.58
C HIS A 9 -14.57 -33.98 -20.08
N ARG A 10 -13.34 -33.69 -19.68
CA ARG A 10 -12.99 -33.47 -18.26
C ARG A 10 -13.61 -32.18 -17.72
N ILE A 11 -13.67 -31.12 -18.52
CA ILE A 11 -14.36 -29.87 -18.18
C ILE A 11 -15.84 -30.12 -17.94
N ALA A 12 -16.52 -30.85 -18.87
CA ALA A 12 -17.94 -31.20 -18.72
C ALA A 12 -18.20 -32.03 -17.45
N GLY A 13 -17.31 -32.97 -17.13
CA GLY A 13 -17.40 -33.78 -15.89
C GLY A 13 -17.27 -32.91 -14.63
N LEU A 14 -16.35 -31.97 -14.60
CA LEU A 14 -16.18 -31.05 -13.48
C LEU A 14 -17.35 -30.05 -13.35
N GLN A 15 -17.94 -29.64 -14.48
CA GLN A 15 -19.15 -28.80 -14.45
C GLN A 15 -20.36 -29.59 -13.91
N ALA A 16 -20.53 -30.86 -14.33
CA ALA A 16 -21.62 -31.71 -13.81
C ALA A 16 -21.52 -31.95 -12.31
N LYS A 17 -20.30 -31.97 -11.76
CA LYS A 17 -20.05 -32.05 -10.29
C LYS A 17 -20.19 -30.73 -9.57
N GLY A 18 -20.41 -29.62 -10.28
CA GLY A 18 -20.47 -28.27 -9.70
C GLY A 18 -19.14 -27.72 -9.22
N GLU A 19 -18.03 -28.35 -9.58
CA GLU A 19 -16.65 -27.90 -9.23
C GLU A 19 -16.18 -26.75 -10.14
N LEU A 20 -16.63 -26.74 -11.40
CA LEU A 20 -16.36 -25.66 -12.35
C LEU A 20 -17.65 -24.98 -12.82
N VAL A 21 -17.56 -23.66 -12.96
CA VAL A 21 -18.62 -22.81 -13.51
C VAL A 21 -18.11 -22.17 -14.81
N HIS A 22 -18.91 -22.23 -15.88
CA HIS A 22 -18.63 -21.49 -17.11
C HIS A 22 -18.82 -19.99 -16.84
N VAL A 23 -17.80 -19.19 -17.08
CA VAL A 23 -17.81 -17.73 -16.82
C VAL A 23 -18.09 -16.96 -18.12
N SER A 24 -17.35 -17.26 -19.17
CA SER A 24 -17.49 -16.68 -20.51
C SER A 24 -16.78 -17.56 -21.54
N ARG A 25 -16.89 -17.23 -22.82
CA ARG A 25 -16.28 -18.03 -23.91
C ARG A 25 -14.78 -18.28 -23.61
N GLY A 26 -14.42 -19.56 -23.43
CA GLY A 26 -13.07 -20.00 -23.14
C GLY A 26 -12.63 -19.83 -21.68
N TRP A 27 -13.49 -19.34 -20.80
CA TRP A 27 -13.18 -19.13 -19.38
C TRP A 27 -14.07 -19.95 -18.46
N TYR A 28 -13.45 -20.68 -17.57
CA TYR A 28 -14.08 -21.45 -16.51
C TYR A 28 -13.43 -21.08 -15.19
N ALA A 29 -14.19 -21.08 -14.13
CA ALA A 29 -13.71 -20.77 -12.77
C ALA A 29 -14.12 -21.87 -11.80
N GLN A 30 -13.36 -22.09 -10.77
CA GLN A 30 -13.79 -22.88 -9.61
C GLN A 30 -15.00 -22.20 -8.96
N LYS A 31 -15.87 -22.97 -8.33
CA LYS A 31 -17.10 -22.47 -7.73
C LYS A 31 -16.82 -21.36 -6.71
N ASP A 32 -15.77 -21.51 -5.93
CA ASP A 32 -15.30 -20.61 -4.86
C ASP A 32 -14.35 -19.49 -5.34
N ALA A 33 -14.02 -19.46 -6.65
CA ALA A 33 -13.17 -18.40 -7.18
C ALA A 33 -13.75 -17.00 -6.90
N SER A 34 -12.86 -16.06 -6.59
CA SER A 34 -13.22 -14.67 -6.27
C SER A 34 -14.22 -14.07 -7.26
N PRO A 35 -15.32 -13.43 -6.79
CA PRO A 35 -16.27 -12.72 -7.64
C PRO A 35 -15.59 -11.69 -8.55
N LEU A 36 -14.53 -11.02 -8.05
CA LEU A 36 -13.75 -10.05 -8.82
C LEU A 36 -13.07 -10.71 -10.03
N ILE A 37 -12.42 -11.85 -9.84
CA ILE A 37 -11.73 -12.59 -10.92
C ILE A 37 -12.74 -13.11 -11.94
N LYS A 38 -13.92 -13.60 -11.49
CA LYS A 38 -15.02 -13.98 -12.40
C LYS A 38 -15.49 -12.80 -13.24
N LEU A 39 -15.68 -11.63 -12.63
CA LEU A 39 -16.07 -10.39 -13.33
C LEU A 39 -15.03 -9.99 -14.40
N VAL A 40 -13.75 -10.02 -14.06
CA VAL A 40 -12.65 -9.71 -14.97
C VAL A 40 -12.64 -10.68 -16.17
N ALA A 41 -12.81 -11.98 -15.94
CA ALA A 41 -12.90 -13.00 -16.99
C ALA A 41 -14.14 -12.80 -17.86
N MET A 42 -15.32 -12.49 -17.30
CA MET A 42 -16.54 -12.18 -18.03
C MET A 42 -16.38 -10.99 -18.98
N CYS A 43 -15.64 -9.98 -18.54
CA CYS A 43 -15.42 -8.77 -19.32
C CYS A 43 -14.26 -8.87 -20.32
N HIS A 44 -13.58 -10.02 -20.40
CA HIS A 44 -12.38 -10.24 -21.23
C HIS A 44 -11.33 -9.16 -21.04
N THR A 45 -11.04 -8.85 -19.79
CA THR A 45 -10.07 -7.84 -19.37
C THR A 45 -9.07 -8.44 -18.36
N ARG A 46 -8.19 -7.63 -17.84
CA ARG A 46 -7.22 -8.01 -16.80
C ARG A 46 -7.28 -7.04 -15.64
N LEU A 47 -7.08 -7.55 -14.44
CA LEU A 47 -6.86 -6.73 -13.26
C LEU A 47 -5.48 -6.08 -13.38
N GLY A 48 -5.38 -4.79 -13.13
CA GLY A 48 -4.14 -4.03 -13.21
C GLY A 48 -4.01 -2.99 -12.10
N CYS A 49 -2.92 -2.26 -12.12
CA CYS A 49 -2.68 -1.10 -11.27
C CYS A 49 -2.96 -1.39 -9.78
N LEU A 50 -3.64 -0.49 -9.04
CA LEU A 50 -3.94 -0.66 -7.61
C LEU A 50 -4.71 -1.95 -7.33
N SER A 51 -5.68 -2.33 -8.16
CA SER A 51 -6.44 -3.56 -7.95
C SER A 51 -5.59 -4.83 -8.11
N ALA A 52 -4.60 -4.83 -9.02
CA ALA A 52 -3.64 -5.93 -9.11
C ALA A 52 -2.65 -5.90 -7.93
N CYS A 53 -2.21 -4.71 -7.49
CA CYS A 53 -1.39 -4.58 -6.29
C CYS A 53 -2.09 -5.16 -5.06
N GLN A 54 -3.37 -4.84 -4.86
CA GLN A 54 -4.18 -5.40 -3.78
C GLN A 54 -4.35 -6.92 -3.91
N PHE A 55 -4.57 -7.43 -5.11
CA PHE A 55 -4.64 -8.88 -5.37
C PHE A 55 -3.32 -9.60 -5.01
N HIS A 56 -2.20 -8.91 -5.14
CA HIS A 56 -0.88 -9.40 -4.76
C HIS A 56 -0.52 -9.07 -3.30
N ASP A 57 -1.48 -8.72 -2.44
CA ASP A 57 -1.33 -8.40 -1.03
C ASP A 57 -0.38 -7.22 -0.75
N LEU A 58 -0.19 -6.32 -1.69
CA LEU A 58 0.54 -5.07 -1.43
C LEU A 58 -0.34 -4.09 -0.66
N TRP A 59 0.29 -3.23 0.15
CA TRP A 59 -0.42 -2.08 0.72
C TRP A 59 -0.84 -1.15 -0.43
N VAL A 60 -2.10 -0.79 -0.40
CA VAL A 60 -2.64 0.19 -1.35
C VAL A 60 -3.34 1.29 -0.57
N PRO A 61 -3.26 2.54 -1.03
CA PRO A 61 -4.07 3.62 -0.48
C PRO A 61 -5.56 3.26 -0.55
N PRO A 62 -6.37 3.54 0.49
CA PRO A 62 -7.80 3.30 0.42
C PRO A 62 -8.43 4.20 -0.65
N GLU A 63 -9.26 3.60 -1.48
CA GLU A 63 -10.06 4.33 -2.48
C GLU A 63 -11.45 4.63 -1.91
N LYS A 64 -11.93 5.86 -2.12
CA LYS A 64 -13.23 6.31 -1.57
C LYS A 64 -14.42 5.62 -2.22
N ASP A 65 -14.29 5.27 -3.51
CA ASP A 65 -15.33 4.62 -4.30
C ASP A 65 -14.99 3.15 -4.51
N LYS A 66 -16.01 2.35 -4.85
CA LYS A 66 -15.80 0.96 -5.28
C LYS A 66 -15.17 0.94 -6.68
N THR A 67 -13.92 1.36 -6.75
CA THR A 67 -13.13 1.46 -7.96
C THR A 67 -12.47 0.12 -8.28
N ILE A 68 -12.38 -0.22 -9.56
CA ILE A 68 -11.60 -1.36 -10.06
C ILE A 68 -10.67 -0.90 -11.18
N HIS A 69 -9.38 -1.21 -11.03
CA HIS A 69 -8.37 -0.89 -12.04
C HIS A 69 -8.17 -2.05 -12.99
N LEU A 70 -8.45 -1.80 -14.26
CA LEU A 70 -8.44 -2.79 -15.34
C LEU A 70 -7.47 -2.42 -16.45
N VAL A 71 -7.12 -3.38 -17.28
CA VAL A 71 -6.24 -3.19 -18.43
C VAL A 71 -6.97 -3.56 -19.72
N ALA A 72 -6.94 -2.65 -20.69
CA ALA A 72 -7.48 -2.84 -22.03
C ALA A 72 -6.40 -2.70 -23.10
N ASN A 73 -6.53 -3.45 -24.20
CA ASN A 73 -5.57 -3.42 -25.30
C ASN A 73 -5.76 -2.20 -26.24
N SER A 74 -6.94 -1.59 -26.27
CA SER A 74 -7.28 -0.43 -27.10
C SER A 74 -8.32 0.47 -26.43
N TRP A 75 -8.52 1.69 -26.93
CA TRP A 75 -9.59 2.58 -26.47
C TRP A 75 -10.99 2.03 -26.79
N GLU A 76 -11.16 1.38 -27.93
CA GLU A 76 -12.42 0.75 -28.30
C GLU A 76 -12.76 -0.39 -27.34
N SER A 77 -11.78 -1.24 -27.00
CA SER A 77 -11.99 -2.30 -26.01
C SER A 77 -12.24 -1.72 -24.60
N ALA A 78 -11.62 -0.60 -24.23
CA ALA A 78 -11.86 0.08 -22.97
C ALA A 78 -13.33 0.50 -22.82
N GLY A 79 -13.92 1.14 -23.83
CA GLY A 79 -15.34 1.51 -23.83
C GLY A 79 -16.27 0.31 -23.69
N LYS A 80 -16.00 -0.78 -24.41
CA LYS A 80 -16.74 -2.05 -24.31
C LYS A 80 -16.64 -2.68 -22.92
N ILE A 81 -15.46 -2.67 -22.33
CA ILE A 81 -15.21 -3.20 -20.96
C ILE A 81 -15.98 -2.36 -19.94
N ALA A 82 -15.88 -1.03 -20.01
CA ALA A 82 -16.60 -0.13 -19.10
C ALA A 82 -18.12 -0.36 -19.14
N GLY A 83 -18.70 -0.46 -20.34
CA GLY A 83 -20.12 -0.76 -20.52
C GLY A 83 -20.53 -2.11 -19.94
N LYS A 84 -19.72 -3.16 -20.14
CA LYS A 84 -19.97 -4.49 -19.55
C LYS A 84 -19.92 -4.45 -18.02
N ILE A 85 -18.90 -3.82 -17.43
CA ILE A 85 -18.79 -3.66 -15.97
C ILE A 85 -20.01 -2.94 -15.43
N HIS A 86 -20.39 -1.81 -16.04
CA HIS A 86 -21.57 -1.05 -15.64
C HIS A 86 -22.82 -1.94 -15.63
N ASN A 87 -23.09 -2.66 -16.71
CA ASN A 87 -24.28 -3.51 -16.85
C ASN A 87 -24.29 -4.66 -15.82
N VAL A 88 -23.17 -5.37 -15.67
CA VAL A 88 -23.07 -6.53 -14.75
C VAL A 88 -23.17 -6.10 -13.28
N THR A 89 -22.69 -4.90 -12.95
CA THR A 89 -22.65 -4.41 -11.56
C THR A 89 -23.78 -3.42 -11.24
N ASN A 90 -24.66 -3.13 -12.20
CA ASN A 90 -25.69 -2.09 -12.09
C ASN A 90 -25.09 -0.74 -11.66
N GLY A 91 -23.93 -0.38 -12.23
CA GLY A 91 -23.21 0.85 -11.92
C GLY A 91 -22.57 0.93 -10.52
N ARG A 92 -22.55 -0.16 -9.75
CA ARG A 92 -22.00 -0.17 -8.38
C ARG A 92 -20.49 -0.12 -8.34
N ILE A 93 -19.81 -0.45 -9.43
CA ILE A 93 -18.35 -0.45 -9.55
C ILE A 93 -17.96 0.57 -10.62
N GLN A 94 -16.96 1.40 -10.29
CA GLN A 94 -16.38 2.38 -11.21
C GLN A 94 -15.08 1.81 -11.81
N PRO A 95 -15.06 1.46 -13.12
CA PRO A 95 -13.84 0.96 -13.75
C PRO A 95 -12.91 2.10 -14.13
N VAL A 96 -11.66 2.03 -13.66
CA VAL A 96 -10.53 2.83 -14.16
C VAL A 96 -9.75 1.96 -15.11
N ILE A 97 -9.69 2.32 -16.40
CA ILE A 97 -9.12 1.45 -17.43
C ILE A 97 -7.82 2.03 -17.94
N HIS A 98 -6.74 1.30 -17.73
CA HIS A 98 -5.40 1.61 -18.25
C HIS A 98 -5.20 0.88 -19.59
N ARG A 99 -4.57 1.57 -20.54
CA ARG A 99 -4.28 0.97 -21.83
C ARG A 99 -2.90 0.32 -21.80
N GLU A 100 -2.84 -0.93 -22.23
CA GLU A 100 -1.59 -1.67 -22.39
C GLU A 100 -1.65 -2.57 -23.61
N TYR A 101 -0.66 -2.47 -24.48
CA TYR A 101 -0.57 -3.27 -25.68
C TYR A 101 -0.05 -4.69 -25.38
N GLY A 102 -0.48 -5.64 -26.18
CA GLY A 102 -0.04 -7.02 -26.16
C GLY A 102 -1.16 -8.00 -25.77
N ILE A 103 -1.07 -9.21 -26.32
CA ILE A 103 -1.97 -10.33 -26.00
C ILE A 103 -1.36 -11.05 -24.80
N LYS A 104 -2.07 -11.08 -23.69
CA LYS A 104 -1.71 -11.85 -22.51
C LYS A 104 -2.92 -12.65 -22.04
N THR A 105 -2.68 -13.83 -21.54
CA THR A 105 -3.70 -14.78 -21.10
C THR A 105 -4.02 -14.68 -19.61
N GLU A 106 -3.14 -14.04 -18.84
CA GLU A 106 -3.34 -13.88 -17.40
C GLU A 106 -4.46 -12.90 -17.09
N LEU A 107 -5.29 -13.22 -16.09
CA LEU A 107 -6.38 -12.35 -15.61
C LEU A 107 -5.88 -11.21 -14.69
N VAL A 108 -4.70 -11.35 -14.16
CA VAL A 108 -4.08 -10.34 -13.27
C VAL A 108 -2.68 -10.05 -13.81
N VAL A 109 -2.32 -8.79 -13.92
CA VAL A 109 -0.94 -8.43 -14.28
C VAL A 109 0.01 -8.79 -13.14
N ASP A 110 1.25 -9.14 -13.49
CA ASP A 110 2.27 -9.45 -12.48
C ASP A 110 2.60 -8.25 -11.60
N VAL A 111 3.21 -8.51 -10.44
CA VAL A 111 3.51 -7.50 -9.42
C VAL A 111 4.32 -6.34 -9.99
N LYS A 112 5.41 -6.61 -10.72
CA LYS A 112 6.31 -5.57 -11.24
C LYS A 112 5.56 -4.65 -12.20
N ARG A 113 4.71 -5.24 -13.04
CA ARG A 113 3.89 -4.48 -13.98
C ARG A 113 2.79 -3.68 -13.29
N ALA A 114 2.13 -4.24 -12.27
CA ALA A 114 1.14 -3.54 -11.48
C ALA A 114 1.74 -2.31 -10.79
N VAL A 115 2.90 -2.47 -10.13
CA VAL A 115 3.64 -1.38 -9.48
C VAL A 115 4.07 -0.32 -10.50
N GLU A 116 4.56 -0.73 -11.67
CA GLU A 116 4.90 0.22 -12.76
C GLU A 116 3.69 1.03 -13.22
N GLN A 117 2.52 0.41 -13.34
CA GLN A 117 1.28 1.12 -13.70
C GLN A 117 0.91 2.16 -12.63
N VAL A 118 0.99 1.81 -11.34
CA VAL A 118 0.79 2.77 -10.24
C VAL A 118 1.81 3.91 -10.33
N ALA A 119 3.08 3.60 -10.53
CA ALA A 119 4.14 4.60 -10.68
C ALA A 119 3.91 5.55 -11.87
N ARG A 120 3.24 5.10 -12.93
CA ARG A 120 2.92 5.91 -14.12
C ARG A 120 1.68 6.77 -13.96
N PHE A 121 0.64 6.27 -13.32
CA PHE A 121 -0.71 6.83 -13.42
C PHE A 121 -1.22 7.48 -12.13
N HIS A 122 -0.67 7.12 -10.98
CA HIS A 122 -1.09 7.62 -9.67
C HIS A 122 -0.19 8.73 -9.14
N SER A 123 -0.59 9.36 -8.04
CA SER A 123 0.24 10.36 -7.37
C SER A 123 1.58 9.76 -6.91
N PRO A 124 2.64 10.56 -6.75
CA PRO A 124 3.90 10.06 -6.20
C PRO A 124 3.76 9.47 -4.80
N GLU A 125 2.85 9.98 -3.99
CA GLU A 125 2.57 9.48 -2.63
C GLU A 125 1.99 8.06 -2.70
N GLU A 126 0.95 7.83 -3.51
CA GLU A 126 0.35 6.51 -3.71
C GLU A 126 1.34 5.51 -4.29
N ALA A 127 2.14 5.95 -5.26
CA ALA A 127 3.15 5.11 -5.87
C ALA A 127 4.25 4.70 -4.87
N LEU A 128 4.67 5.59 -3.97
CA LEU A 128 5.65 5.26 -2.92
C LEU A 128 5.09 4.23 -1.94
N VAL A 129 3.81 4.35 -1.53
CA VAL A 129 3.16 3.35 -0.66
C VAL A 129 3.24 1.96 -1.28
N VAL A 130 2.92 1.83 -2.55
CA VAL A 130 2.94 0.55 -3.26
C VAL A 130 4.37 0.03 -3.50
N ILE A 131 5.31 0.90 -3.87
CA ILE A 131 6.72 0.54 -4.09
C ILE A 131 7.35 0.04 -2.77
N GLU A 132 7.18 0.79 -1.68
CA GLU A 132 7.75 0.42 -0.39
C GLU A 132 7.11 -0.84 0.17
N SER A 133 5.80 -1.06 -0.07
CA SER A 133 5.13 -2.33 0.21
C SER A 133 5.77 -3.50 -0.55
N ALA A 134 5.99 -3.34 -1.86
CA ALA A 134 6.57 -4.40 -2.68
C ALA A 134 7.99 -4.77 -2.24
N LEU A 135 8.77 -3.78 -1.78
CA LEU A 135 10.10 -3.98 -1.22
C LEU A 135 10.03 -4.67 0.16
N ASN A 136 9.19 -4.18 1.07
CA ASN A 136 9.03 -4.75 2.41
C ASN A 136 8.58 -6.22 2.37
N LEU A 137 7.62 -6.54 1.50
CA LEU A 137 7.09 -7.89 1.34
C LEU A 137 7.98 -8.79 0.47
N GLY A 138 9.15 -8.32 0.02
CA GLY A 138 10.08 -9.09 -0.81
C GLY A 138 9.54 -9.45 -2.19
N LYS A 139 8.48 -8.77 -2.67
CA LYS A 139 7.87 -9.01 -3.99
C LYS A 139 8.60 -8.29 -5.13
N MET A 140 9.40 -7.29 -4.79
CA MET A 140 10.36 -6.63 -5.69
C MET A 140 11.67 -6.39 -4.94
N SER A 141 12.77 -6.39 -5.68
CA SER A 141 14.06 -5.96 -5.19
C SER A 141 14.30 -4.47 -5.46
N VAL A 142 15.28 -3.87 -4.79
CA VAL A 142 15.71 -2.48 -5.07
C VAL A 142 16.11 -2.34 -6.54
N SER A 143 16.82 -3.32 -7.11
CA SER A 143 17.21 -3.31 -8.52
C SER A 143 16.01 -3.36 -9.47
N ASP A 144 14.92 -4.06 -9.11
CA ASP A 144 13.68 -4.04 -9.90
C ASP A 144 13.05 -2.64 -9.91
N VAL A 145 13.01 -1.98 -8.74
CA VAL A 145 12.50 -0.60 -8.64
C VAL A 145 13.37 0.36 -9.43
N GLU A 146 14.69 0.27 -9.31
CA GLU A 146 15.62 1.12 -10.08
C GLU A 146 15.49 0.91 -11.59
N TYR A 147 15.28 -0.33 -12.04
CA TYR A 147 14.99 -0.62 -13.45
C TYR A 147 13.67 0.00 -13.88
N MET A 148 12.60 -0.19 -13.13
CA MET A 148 11.29 0.39 -13.38
C MET A 148 11.37 1.93 -13.49
N LEU A 149 12.15 2.59 -12.62
CA LEU A 149 12.33 4.04 -12.65
C LEU A 149 13.00 4.55 -13.94
N LYS A 150 13.68 3.68 -14.72
CA LYS A 150 14.23 4.01 -16.03
C LYS A 150 13.16 3.92 -17.14
N THR A 151 12.09 3.18 -16.93
CA THR A 151 11.02 2.93 -17.93
C THR A 151 9.87 3.93 -17.85
N ILE A 152 9.74 4.69 -16.75
CA ILE A 152 8.70 5.69 -16.55
C ILE A 152 9.19 7.12 -16.88
N PRO A 153 8.31 8.12 -17.05
CA PRO A 153 8.72 9.50 -17.33
C PRO A 153 9.70 10.05 -16.29
N LYS A 154 10.75 10.75 -16.73
CA LYS A 154 11.82 11.26 -15.85
C LYS A 154 11.33 12.16 -14.71
N SER A 155 10.29 12.96 -14.93
CA SER A 155 9.69 13.81 -13.90
C SER A 155 9.12 12.99 -12.75
N ARG A 156 8.43 11.89 -13.06
CA ARG A 156 7.88 10.97 -12.08
C ARG A 156 8.99 10.17 -11.37
N ALA A 157 9.92 9.62 -12.12
CA ALA A 157 11.06 8.88 -11.58
C ALA A 157 11.82 9.71 -10.52
N ARG A 158 12.01 11.03 -10.76
CA ARG A 158 12.68 11.92 -9.80
C ARG A 158 11.96 11.99 -8.45
N CYS A 159 10.64 12.00 -8.43
CA CYS A 159 9.86 11.99 -7.19
C CYS A 159 9.95 10.64 -6.48
N LEU A 160 9.92 9.54 -7.25
CA LEU A 160 9.89 8.17 -6.72
C LEU A 160 11.26 7.64 -6.28
N ARG A 161 12.38 8.26 -6.72
CA ARG A 161 13.74 7.93 -6.21
C ARG A 161 13.92 8.14 -4.69
N LYS A 162 12.93 8.74 -4.03
CA LYS A 162 12.92 8.95 -2.58
C LYS A 162 12.35 7.77 -1.80
N PHE A 163 12.05 6.66 -2.45
CA PHE A 163 11.55 5.45 -1.79
C PHE A 163 12.52 4.98 -0.70
N GLN A 164 11.97 4.32 0.30
CA GLN A 164 12.70 3.73 1.41
C GLN A 164 12.43 2.22 1.49
N THR A 165 13.29 1.51 2.20
CA THR A 165 13.15 0.06 2.40
C THR A 165 12.75 -0.30 3.83
N THR A 166 12.50 0.70 4.67
CA THR A 166 12.32 0.54 6.12
C THR A 166 10.87 0.68 6.58
N SER A 167 9.97 1.18 5.73
CA SER A 167 8.54 1.26 6.07
C SER A 167 7.95 -0.13 6.29
N GLN A 168 7.14 -0.29 7.33
CA GLN A 168 6.41 -1.52 7.62
C GLN A 168 4.90 -1.41 7.34
N SER A 169 4.44 -0.22 6.96
CA SER A 169 3.06 0.03 6.57
C SER A 169 2.92 1.17 5.58
N GLY A 170 1.79 1.20 4.85
CA GLY A 170 1.47 2.32 3.97
C GLY A 170 1.26 3.64 4.72
N SER A 171 0.79 3.57 5.96
CA SER A 171 0.64 4.72 6.84
C SER A 171 1.98 5.35 7.18
N GLU A 172 2.96 4.54 7.55
CA GLU A 172 4.35 5.01 7.80
C GLU A 172 4.95 5.66 6.55
N THR A 173 4.83 5.01 5.38
CA THR A 173 5.31 5.58 4.10
C THR A 173 4.70 6.96 3.87
N ARG A 174 3.37 7.09 4.02
CA ARG A 174 2.65 8.34 3.77
C ARG A 174 3.12 9.47 4.67
N VAL A 175 3.17 9.21 5.96
CA VAL A 175 3.58 10.20 6.97
C VAL A 175 5.05 10.58 6.82
N ALA A 176 5.94 9.59 6.65
CA ALA A 176 7.37 9.84 6.46
C ALA A 176 7.65 10.64 5.18
N HIS A 177 6.97 10.33 4.08
CA HIS A 177 7.09 11.08 2.82
C HIS A 177 6.68 12.55 2.99
N PHE A 178 5.56 12.81 3.66
CA PHE A 178 5.10 14.15 3.96
C PHE A 178 6.12 14.96 4.78
N LEU A 179 6.68 14.36 5.83
CA LEU A 179 7.65 15.04 6.71
C LEU A 179 9.00 15.27 6.00
N ARG A 180 9.50 14.29 5.25
CA ARG A 180 10.71 14.46 4.40
C ARG A 180 10.54 15.52 3.34
N GLY A 181 9.34 15.64 2.75
CA GLY A 181 8.99 16.71 1.82
C GLY A 181 9.10 18.11 2.41
N ARG A 182 9.12 18.25 3.74
CA ARG A 182 9.33 19.50 4.49
C ARG A 182 10.76 19.69 4.97
N GLY A 183 11.70 18.88 4.47
CA GLY A 183 13.12 18.96 4.82
C GLY A 183 13.45 18.42 6.21
N LEU A 184 12.60 17.59 6.79
CA LEU A 184 12.87 16.96 8.09
C LEU A 184 13.64 15.65 7.89
N LYS A 185 14.56 15.40 8.82
CA LYS A 185 15.17 14.07 8.95
C LYS A 185 14.14 13.14 9.57
N VAL A 186 13.86 12.02 8.89
CA VAL A 186 12.95 10.98 9.39
C VAL A 186 13.67 9.65 9.33
N VAL A 187 13.88 9.03 10.48
CA VAL A 187 14.44 7.70 10.64
C VAL A 187 13.30 6.75 10.99
N GLN A 188 12.93 5.88 10.06
CA GLN A 188 11.88 4.88 10.28
C GLN A 188 12.47 3.68 11.03
N GLN A 189 11.61 2.97 11.77
CA GLN A 189 11.98 1.83 12.61
C GLN A 189 13.14 2.17 13.53
N PHE A 190 13.05 3.35 14.15
CA PHE A 190 14.08 3.82 15.10
C PHE A 190 14.02 3.00 16.38
N SER A 191 15.19 2.65 16.92
CA SER A 191 15.33 1.94 18.19
C SER A 191 15.84 2.89 19.27
N PRO A 192 14.98 3.40 20.16
CA PRO A 192 15.41 4.23 21.30
C PRO A 192 16.13 3.41 22.35
N MET A 193 15.86 2.10 22.43
CA MET A 193 16.50 1.14 23.33
C MET A 193 16.65 -0.21 22.63
N PRO A 194 17.62 -1.05 23.02
CA PRO A 194 17.79 -2.37 22.45
C PRO A 194 16.52 -3.21 22.49
N GLY A 195 16.10 -3.72 21.31
CA GLY A 195 14.90 -4.53 21.15
C GLY A 195 13.58 -3.75 21.10
N TRP A 196 13.61 -2.42 21.19
CA TRP A 196 12.43 -1.56 21.01
C TRP A 196 12.50 -0.81 19.69
N PHE A 197 11.40 -0.82 18.96
CA PHE A 197 11.27 -0.07 17.73
C PHE A 197 10.05 0.85 17.80
N VAL A 198 10.20 2.04 17.26
CA VAL A 198 9.15 3.01 17.02
C VAL A 198 9.05 3.26 15.52
N ASP A 199 7.86 3.59 15.02
CA ASP A 199 7.65 3.71 13.58
C ASP A 199 8.57 4.75 12.95
N MET A 200 8.74 5.90 13.62
CA MET A 200 9.68 6.91 13.15
C MET A 200 10.15 7.88 14.23
N LEU A 201 11.42 8.30 14.12
CA LEU A 201 11.99 9.46 14.78
C LEU A 201 12.08 10.61 13.78
N VAL A 202 11.48 11.75 14.13
CA VAL A 202 11.48 12.99 13.35
C VAL A 202 12.42 14.00 14.00
N GLY A 203 13.41 14.46 13.24
CA GLY A 203 14.50 15.25 13.82
C GLY A 203 15.33 14.41 14.79
N ASN A 204 15.46 14.86 16.03
CA ASN A 204 16.24 14.18 17.05
C ASN A 204 15.40 13.74 18.27
N SER A 205 14.20 14.30 18.48
CA SER A 205 13.44 14.08 19.73
C SER A 205 11.96 13.84 19.56
N TRP A 206 11.41 13.85 18.34
CA TRP A 206 9.99 13.66 18.12
C TRP A 206 9.71 12.25 17.55
N ILE A 207 9.11 11.40 18.35
CA ILE A 207 8.65 10.06 17.95
C ILE A 207 7.22 10.20 17.41
N LEU A 208 6.97 9.56 16.27
CA LEU A 208 5.67 9.50 15.66
C LEU A 208 5.34 8.05 15.34
N GLU A 209 4.19 7.58 15.82
CA GLU A 209 3.66 6.21 15.65
C GLU A 209 2.40 6.27 14.80
N CYS A 210 2.22 5.29 13.92
CA CYS A 210 1.08 5.15 13.02
C CYS A 210 0.22 3.96 13.43
N ASP A 211 -0.81 4.20 14.25
CA ASP A 211 -1.65 3.11 14.77
C ASP A 211 -2.51 2.50 13.66
N SER A 212 -2.49 1.16 13.56
CA SER A 212 -3.37 0.42 12.67
C SER A 212 -4.81 0.38 13.20
N ALA A 213 -5.80 0.28 12.30
CA ALA A 213 -7.23 0.18 12.67
C ALA A 213 -7.58 -1.08 13.49
N ALA A 214 -6.66 -2.04 13.59
CA ALA A 214 -6.92 -3.38 14.15
C ALA A 214 -6.56 -3.55 15.63
N HIS A 215 -6.19 -2.51 16.36
CA HIS A 215 -5.82 -2.66 17.77
C HIS A 215 -7.04 -2.83 18.70
N HIS A 216 -7.66 -4.00 18.66
CA HIS A 216 -8.40 -4.56 19.82
C HIS A 216 -7.41 -5.23 20.78
N ALA A 217 -6.39 -4.49 21.22
CA ALA A 217 -5.47 -4.99 22.24
C ALA A 217 -6.22 -5.13 23.56
N GLY A 218 -6.11 -6.29 24.20
CA GLY A 218 -6.66 -6.52 25.54
C GLY A 218 -6.06 -5.53 26.56
N LYS A 219 -6.64 -5.47 27.77
CA LYS A 219 -6.22 -4.54 28.84
C LYS A 219 -4.71 -4.56 29.13
N GLU A 220 -4.07 -5.70 29.04
CA GLU A 220 -2.63 -5.85 29.29
C GLU A 220 -1.76 -5.22 28.18
N ALA A 221 -2.15 -5.35 26.92
CA ALA A 221 -1.43 -4.71 25.82
C ALA A 221 -1.57 -3.18 25.91
N PHE A 222 -2.76 -2.68 26.25
CA PHE A 222 -2.99 -1.26 26.50
C PHE A 222 -2.11 -0.73 27.66
N ALA A 223 -2.00 -1.48 28.76
CA ALA A 223 -1.16 -1.08 29.89
C ALA A 223 0.33 -1.03 29.51
N ARG A 224 0.81 -2.03 28.75
CA ARG A 224 2.20 -2.05 28.24
C ARG A 224 2.47 -0.84 27.32
N ASP A 225 1.55 -0.51 26.43
CA ASP A 225 1.70 0.66 25.53
C ASP A 225 1.79 1.98 26.32
N ARG A 226 0.96 2.12 27.37
CA ARG A 226 1.02 3.32 28.22
C ARG A 226 2.33 3.42 29.02
N GLN A 227 2.83 2.29 29.49
CA GLN A 227 4.12 2.26 30.16
C GLN A 227 5.27 2.60 29.21
N ARG A 228 5.19 2.12 27.97
CA ARG A 228 6.15 2.45 26.91
C ARG A 228 6.16 3.95 26.61
N ASP A 229 4.96 4.56 26.46
CA ASP A 229 4.85 6.01 26.24
C ASP A 229 5.48 6.82 27.39
N LEU A 230 5.29 6.37 28.63
CA LEU A 230 5.85 7.04 29.81
C LEU A 230 7.38 6.99 29.79
N LEU A 231 7.96 5.82 29.53
CA LEU A 231 9.42 5.65 29.44
C LEU A 231 10.03 6.51 28.31
N LEU A 232 9.40 6.59 27.16
CA LEU A 232 9.87 7.46 26.07
C LEU A 232 9.88 8.94 26.48
N LYS A 233 8.87 9.37 27.27
CA LYS A 233 8.84 10.73 27.82
C LYS A 233 9.92 10.96 28.87
N GLU A 234 10.19 9.99 29.73
CA GLU A 234 11.31 10.05 30.70
C GLU A 234 12.66 10.18 29.98
N MET A 235 12.79 9.53 28.80
CA MET A 235 13.96 9.67 27.94
C MET A 235 14.03 11.03 27.20
N GLY A 236 13.05 11.90 27.40
CA GLY A 236 12.98 13.23 26.77
C GLY A 236 12.39 13.23 25.36
N PHE A 237 11.81 12.12 24.90
CA PHE A 237 11.13 12.11 23.60
C PHE A 237 9.70 12.63 23.69
N ASP A 238 9.30 13.40 22.70
CA ASP A 238 7.91 13.73 22.46
C ASP A 238 7.26 12.64 21.61
N VAL A 239 6.15 12.08 22.08
CA VAL A 239 5.45 11.01 21.37
C VAL A 239 4.12 11.53 20.81
N THR A 240 3.88 11.28 19.53
CA THR A 240 2.59 11.55 18.87
C THR A 240 2.14 10.28 18.17
N ARG A 241 0.89 9.87 18.41
CA ARG A 241 0.25 8.74 17.73
C ARG A 241 -0.77 9.25 16.73
N LEU A 242 -0.74 8.72 15.53
CA LEU A 242 -1.71 9.00 14.48
C LEU A 242 -2.52 7.74 14.20
N SER A 243 -3.82 7.85 14.31
CA SER A 243 -4.73 6.75 13.93
C SER A 243 -4.81 6.59 12.41
N TYR A 244 -5.20 5.38 11.96
CA TYR A 244 -5.50 5.10 10.56
C TYR A 244 -6.45 6.14 9.96
N TRP A 245 -7.53 6.51 10.69
CA TRP A 245 -8.49 7.51 10.23
C TRP A 245 -7.85 8.88 9.96
N GLN A 246 -6.99 9.35 10.87
CA GLN A 246 -6.26 10.62 10.69
C GLN A 246 -5.36 10.60 9.46
N ILE A 247 -4.73 9.45 9.18
CA ILE A 247 -3.78 9.32 8.07
C ILE A 247 -4.52 9.17 6.73
N TRP A 248 -5.65 8.45 6.67
CA TRP A 248 -6.28 8.10 5.40
C TRP A 248 -7.58 8.87 5.11
N GLU A 249 -8.38 9.17 6.13
CA GLU A 249 -9.69 9.82 5.95
C GLU A 249 -9.65 11.34 6.22
N ASP A 250 -8.84 11.79 7.20
CA ASP A 250 -8.75 13.19 7.62
C ASP A 250 -7.34 13.79 7.40
N TRP A 251 -6.70 13.39 6.32
CA TRP A 251 -5.28 13.69 6.08
C TRP A 251 -4.98 15.20 5.97
N GLU A 252 -5.86 16.00 5.36
CA GLU A 252 -5.62 17.44 5.23
C GLU A 252 -5.58 18.14 6.61
N ASN A 253 -6.51 17.82 7.50
CA ASN A 253 -6.51 18.37 8.86
C ASN A 253 -5.32 17.85 9.66
N THR A 254 -4.97 16.59 9.49
CA THR A 254 -3.80 15.96 10.13
C THR A 254 -2.49 16.63 9.67
N LYS A 255 -2.29 16.87 8.38
CA LYS A 255 -1.14 17.63 7.87
C LYS A 255 -1.05 19.02 8.49
N ASN A 256 -2.18 19.72 8.56
CA ASN A 256 -2.22 21.04 9.17
C ASN A 256 -1.86 21.00 10.67
N ALA A 257 -2.31 19.99 11.40
CA ALA A 257 -1.95 19.78 12.80
C ALA A 257 -0.44 19.51 12.96
N LEU A 258 0.12 18.61 12.15
CA LEU A 258 1.56 18.29 12.13
C LEU A 258 2.41 19.54 11.84
N ILE A 259 1.97 20.38 10.88
CA ILE A 259 2.65 21.66 10.59
C ILE A 259 2.62 22.61 11.81
N ARG A 260 1.51 22.72 12.52
CA ARG A 260 1.41 23.55 13.73
C ARG A 260 2.31 23.03 14.84
N ILE A 261 2.40 21.70 15.01
CA ILE A 261 3.30 21.07 15.95
C ILE A 261 4.76 21.42 15.60
N LEU A 262 5.16 21.23 14.34
CA LEU A 262 6.51 21.54 13.86
C LEU A 262 6.91 23.01 14.08
N ARG A 263 5.98 23.95 13.95
CA ARG A 263 6.25 25.37 14.17
C ARG A 263 6.49 25.71 15.65
N ARG A 264 5.92 24.96 16.56
CA ARG A 264 6.01 25.19 18.01
C ARG A 264 7.11 24.38 18.68
N ARG A 265 7.51 23.26 18.08
CA ARG A 265 8.49 22.33 18.64
C ARG A 265 9.84 22.47 17.96
N ASN A 266 10.88 22.44 18.77
CA ASN A 266 12.23 22.35 18.26
C ASN A 266 12.70 20.89 18.24
N CYS A 267 12.13 20.08 17.34
CA CYS A 267 12.48 18.67 17.18
C CYS A 267 13.95 18.44 16.74
N ARG A 268 14.73 19.50 16.54
CA ARG A 268 16.15 19.44 16.22
C ARG A 268 17.04 19.31 17.45
N HIS A 269 16.55 19.64 18.64
CA HIS A 269 17.27 19.40 19.88
C HIS A 269 17.31 17.91 20.19
N TRP A 270 18.39 17.46 20.82
CA TRP A 270 18.46 16.12 21.34
C TRP A 270 17.54 15.98 22.55
N PRO A 271 16.96 14.80 22.77
CA PRO A 271 16.15 14.55 23.95
C PRO A 271 17.01 14.67 25.20
N GLU A 272 16.46 15.33 26.21
CA GLU A 272 17.10 15.45 27.52
C GLU A 272 16.36 14.52 28.48
N PRO A 273 16.99 13.43 28.94
CA PRO A 273 16.39 12.52 29.91
C PRO A 273 16.02 13.24 31.21
N LEU A 274 14.89 12.88 31.79
CA LEU A 274 14.44 13.45 33.06
C LEU A 274 15.17 12.89 34.28
N TRP A 275 15.96 11.80 34.12
CA TRP A 275 16.82 11.27 35.18
C TRP A 275 18.20 11.90 35.06
N GLU A 276 18.71 12.36 36.19
CA GLU A 276 20.11 12.71 36.28
C GLU A 276 20.93 11.41 36.15
N GLU A 277 21.96 11.38 35.29
CA GLU A 277 22.97 10.33 35.37
C GLU A 277 23.58 10.42 36.77
N PRO A 278 23.76 9.29 37.49
CA PRO A 278 24.49 9.33 38.75
C PRO A 278 25.84 9.93 38.45
N SER A 279 26.08 11.13 38.99
CA SER A 279 27.36 11.82 38.89
C SER A 279 28.43 10.79 39.25
N GLN A 280 29.34 10.50 38.32
CA GLN A 280 30.56 9.77 38.64
C GLN A 280 31.30 10.63 39.64
N ALA A 281 30.99 10.43 40.92
CA ALA A 281 31.75 10.99 42.03
C ALA A 281 33.08 10.30 41.98
N GLY A 282 34.12 11.12 41.79
CA GLY A 282 35.52 10.96 41.55
C GLY A 282 36.32 9.91 42.30
#